data_b2e0496bc5e98e02b0b20e75851448d9
#
_entry.id   b2e0496bc5e98e02b0b20e75851448d9
#
_cell.length_a   1.000
_cell.length_b   1.000
_cell.length_c   1.000
_cell.angle_alpha   90.00
_cell.angle_beta   90.00
_cell.angle_gamma   90.00
#
_symmetry.space_group_name_H-M   'P 1'
#
loop_
_entity.id
_entity.type
_entity.pdbx_description
1 polymer ?
#
loop_
_entity_poly.entity_id
_entity_poly.type
_entity_poly.pdbx_seq_one_letter_code
_entity_poly.pdbx_strand_id
1 'polypeptide(L)'
;MDMNQLFMLSMSRTRGLCHPDCEKASSEQEDYDASQHAAMVAVNLISSARVIFKLDSGYTEYSAQYLVDNAGKEDDQGEMDQQSSQLTIENLLQYMEANVWNKREDVQGEREQHLTVKDCLECAFKKGLPRREHWAHVGCTFKAPPFACHIPRVPMKGEVVETKSLDEALKLLKQQPVGARLHLFSPEIDRVGEGLYDGPSSNGSSYVGLRDAIIVAVDKSEGKFVATVKICYKKKTSFVKVCMRRMFVQLNGDEESQVKEPTGLLVDFCIPRLSVN
;
A
#
# COMPACT_ATOMS: atom_id res chain seq x y z
N MET A 1 18.96 27.11 -15.73
CA MET A 1 18.01 26.12 -15.16
C MET A 1 18.79 24.82 -15.04
N ASP A 2 18.82 24.23 -13.85
CA ASP A 2 19.52 22.96 -13.64
C ASP A 2 18.78 21.85 -14.42
N MET A 3 19.54 20.91 -14.98
CA MET A 3 18.99 19.75 -15.72
C MET A 3 17.97 18.96 -14.90
N ASN A 4 18.20 18.85 -13.59
CA ASN A 4 17.25 18.24 -12.67
C ASN A 4 15.93 19.00 -12.59
N GLN A 5 15.98 20.35 -12.59
CA GLN A 5 14.77 21.17 -12.60
C GLN A 5 14.01 21.04 -13.92
N LEU A 6 14.73 20.99 -15.06
CA LEU A 6 14.11 20.80 -16.36
C LEU A 6 13.45 19.42 -16.46
N PHE A 7 14.14 18.39 -15.96
CA PHE A 7 13.63 17.02 -15.90
C PHE A 7 12.37 16.97 -15.04
N MET A 8 12.40 17.54 -13.82
CA MET A 8 11.25 17.55 -12.93
C MET A 8 10.06 18.31 -13.51
N LEU A 9 10.29 19.43 -14.21
CA LEU A 9 9.24 20.17 -14.92
C LEU A 9 8.63 19.35 -16.05
N SER A 10 9.46 18.61 -16.80
CA SER A 10 9.00 17.72 -17.85
C SER A 10 8.15 16.59 -17.27
N MET A 11 8.63 15.96 -16.19
CA MET A 11 7.93 14.87 -15.53
C MET A 11 6.60 15.30 -14.90
N SER A 12 6.53 16.49 -14.29
CA SER A 12 5.29 17.02 -13.72
C SER A 12 4.23 17.31 -14.78
N ARG A 13 4.63 17.71 -15.98
CA ARG A 13 3.72 17.98 -17.11
C ARG A 13 3.18 16.70 -17.75
N THR A 14 3.97 15.62 -17.73
CA THR A 14 3.60 14.33 -18.36
C THR A 14 2.93 13.36 -17.40
N ARG A 15 2.53 13.80 -16.18
CA ARG A 15 2.09 12.93 -15.10
C ARG A 15 3.10 11.82 -14.74
N GLY A 16 4.37 12.13 -14.78
CA GLY A 16 5.44 11.25 -14.35
C GLY A 16 5.79 10.15 -15.33
N LEU A 17 6.07 8.98 -14.81
CA LEU A 17 6.58 7.83 -15.56
C LEU A 17 5.47 6.92 -16.12
N CYS A 18 4.25 7.43 -16.25
CA CYS A 18 3.14 6.64 -16.77
C CYS A 18 3.08 6.66 -18.29
N HIS A 19 3.00 5.47 -18.88
CA HIS A 19 2.60 5.32 -20.26
C HIS A 19 1.17 5.86 -20.45
N PRO A 20 0.82 6.49 -21.60
CA PRO A 20 -0.52 7.00 -21.86
C PRO A 20 -1.65 5.98 -21.62
N ASP A 21 -1.39 4.70 -21.93
CA ASP A 21 -2.36 3.61 -21.76
C ASP A 21 -2.40 3.01 -20.35
N CYS A 22 -1.52 3.46 -19.43
CA CYS A 22 -1.46 2.91 -18.09
C CYS A 22 -2.74 3.16 -17.28
N GLU A 23 -3.33 4.35 -17.41
CA GLU A 23 -4.62 4.66 -16.77
C GLU A 23 -5.73 3.73 -17.28
N LYS A 24 -5.75 3.45 -18.59
CA LYS A 24 -6.73 2.55 -19.22
C LYS A 24 -6.53 1.12 -18.73
N ALA A 25 -5.31 0.58 -18.78
CA ALA A 25 -5.01 -0.76 -18.30
C ALA A 25 -5.34 -0.93 -16.82
N SER A 26 -5.01 0.08 -15.99
CA SER A 26 -5.36 0.10 -14.57
C SER A 26 -6.87 0.16 -14.32
N SER A 27 -7.67 0.76 -15.22
CA SER A 27 -9.12 0.86 -15.05
C SER A 27 -9.86 -0.45 -15.35
N GLU A 28 -9.25 -1.34 -16.14
CA GLU A 28 -9.84 -2.63 -16.55
C GLU A 28 -9.82 -3.68 -15.41
N GLN A 29 -8.96 -3.53 -14.40
CA GLN A 29 -8.95 -4.44 -13.26
C GLN A 29 -10.18 -4.20 -12.37
N GLU A 30 -10.81 -5.26 -11.88
CA GLU A 30 -11.94 -5.15 -10.92
C GLU A 30 -11.50 -4.65 -9.55
N ASP A 31 -10.32 -5.05 -9.09
CA ASP A 31 -9.72 -4.60 -7.83
C ASP A 31 -8.19 -4.53 -7.95
N TYR A 32 -7.55 -3.90 -6.97
CA TYR A 32 -6.10 -3.94 -6.80
C TYR A 32 -5.66 -5.32 -6.29
N ASP A 33 -4.45 -5.75 -6.68
CA ASP A 33 -3.84 -6.95 -6.12
C ASP A 33 -3.36 -6.75 -4.66
N ALA A 34 -2.93 -7.83 -4.01
CA ALA A 34 -2.50 -7.79 -2.61
C ALA A 34 -1.28 -6.87 -2.39
N SER A 35 -0.30 -6.89 -3.31
CA SER A 35 0.90 -6.05 -3.22
C SER A 35 0.57 -4.56 -3.38
N GLN A 36 -0.35 -4.23 -4.29
CA GLN A 36 -0.85 -2.87 -4.47
C GLN A 36 -1.60 -2.37 -3.23
N HIS A 37 -2.44 -3.22 -2.62
CA HIS A 37 -3.11 -2.88 -1.36
C HIS A 37 -2.12 -2.62 -0.23
N ALA A 38 -1.15 -3.51 -0.04
CA ALA A 38 -0.11 -3.36 0.97
C ALA A 38 0.67 -2.05 0.79
N ALA A 39 1.08 -1.75 -0.44
CA ALA A 39 1.78 -0.51 -0.78
C ALA A 39 0.94 0.73 -0.51
N MET A 40 -0.35 0.72 -0.86
CA MET A 40 -1.28 1.83 -0.60
C MET A 40 -1.48 2.07 0.90
N VAL A 41 -1.58 1.01 1.70
CA VAL A 41 -1.67 1.12 3.17
C VAL A 41 -0.38 1.69 3.74
N ALA A 42 0.79 1.18 3.31
CA ALA A 42 2.09 1.65 3.78
C ALA A 42 2.30 3.15 3.54
N VAL A 43 2.05 3.65 2.32
CA VAL A 43 2.21 5.09 2.03
C VAL A 43 1.22 5.95 2.81
N ASN A 44 -0.02 5.50 3.01
CA ASN A 44 -1.00 6.23 3.82
C ASN A 44 -0.60 6.31 5.30
N LEU A 45 -0.06 5.22 5.86
CA LEU A 45 0.46 5.21 7.23
C LEU A 45 1.64 6.18 7.38
N ILE A 46 2.60 6.16 6.46
CA ILE A 46 3.74 7.08 6.44
C ILE A 46 3.27 8.53 6.32
N SER A 47 2.39 8.83 5.35
CA SER A 47 1.86 10.19 5.15
C SER A 47 1.18 10.70 6.41
N SER A 48 0.36 9.88 7.06
CA SER A 48 -0.33 10.22 8.30
C SER A 48 0.65 10.46 9.45
N ALA A 49 1.62 9.57 9.65
CA ALA A 49 2.63 9.70 10.68
C ALA A 49 3.48 10.97 10.50
N ARG A 50 3.90 11.28 9.27
CA ARG A 50 4.69 12.48 8.96
C ARG A 50 3.96 13.78 9.29
N VAL A 51 2.65 13.84 9.03
CA VAL A 51 1.82 15.02 9.41
C VAL A 51 1.69 15.09 10.93
N ILE A 52 1.38 13.98 11.59
CA ILE A 52 1.21 13.95 13.05
C ILE A 52 2.49 14.38 13.77
N PHE A 53 3.65 13.90 13.31
CA PHE A 53 4.96 14.26 13.89
C PHE A 53 5.54 15.56 13.32
N LYS A 54 4.77 16.32 12.52
CA LYS A 54 5.17 17.62 11.93
C LYS A 54 6.43 17.55 11.06
N LEU A 55 6.69 16.40 10.44
CA LEU A 55 7.75 16.21 9.46
C LEU A 55 7.37 16.78 8.09
N ASP A 56 6.08 16.84 7.80
CA ASP A 56 5.49 17.51 6.65
C ASP A 56 4.52 18.59 7.13
N SER A 57 4.46 19.72 6.41
CA SER A 57 3.55 20.83 6.74
C SER A 57 2.08 20.53 6.45
N GLY A 58 1.80 19.48 5.67
CA GLY A 58 0.48 19.02 5.30
C GLY A 58 0.53 17.59 4.79
N TYR A 59 -0.63 17.04 4.44
CA TYR A 59 -0.70 15.67 3.92
C TYR A 59 -0.02 15.59 2.55
N THR A 60 1.06 14.83 2.49
CA THR A 60 1.84 14.57 1.28
C THR A 60 1.51 13.16 0.76
N GLU A 61 1.07 13.06 -0.48
CA GLU A 61 0.86 11.77 -1.13
C GLU A 61 2.17 11.24 -1.68
N TYR A 62 2.58 10.06 -1.20
CA TYR A 62 3.74 9.32 -1.70
C TYR A 62 3.30 8.24 -2.69
N SER A 63 4.22 7.78 -3.51
CA SER A 63 3.94 6.78 -4.54
C SER A 63 3.85 5.37 -3.97
N ALA A 64 2.67 4.76 -4.03
CA ALA A 64 2.49 3.35 -3.74
C ALA A 64 3.08 2.46 -4.86
N GLN A 65 2.98 2.88 -6.13
CA GLN A 65 3.56 2.12 -7.24
C GLN A 65 5.08 1.98 -7.10
N TYR A 66 5.77 3.00 -6.57
CA TYR A 66 7.19 2.89 -6.26
C TYR A 66 7.50 1.72 -5.33
N LEU A 67 6.67 1.50 -4.31
CA LEU A 67 6.82 0.37 -3.39
C LEU A 67 6.56 -0.97 -4.08
N VAL A 68 5.52 -1.06 -4.90
CA VAL A 68 5.25 -2.26 -5.72
C VAL A 68 6.46 -2.58 -6.61
N ASP A 69 7.11 -1.56 -7.16
CA ASP A 69 8.26 -1.72 -8.06
C ASP A 69 9.55 -2.14 -7.33
N ASN A 70 9.71 -1.76 -6.06
CA ASN A 70 11.00 -1.79 -5.38
C ASN A 70 11.05 -2.57 -4.06
N ALA A 71 9.91 -2.89 -3.44
CA ALA A 71 9.89 -3.68 -2.21
C ALA A 71 10.13 -5.16 -2.52
N GLY A 72 10.71 -5.89 -1.57
CA GLY A 72 11.00 -7.32 -1.70
C GLY A 72 12.14 -7.67 -2.66
N LYS A 73 12.72 -6.68 -3.35
CA LYS A 73 13.88 -6.89 -4.21
C LYS A 73 15.15 -6.65 -3.41
N GLU A 74 16.05 -7.63 -3.42
CA GLU A 74 17.42 -7.41 -2.97
C GLU A 74 18.04 -6.32 -3.84
N ASP A 75 18.88 -5.47 -3.21
CA ASP A 75 19.59 -4.45 -3.97
C ASP A 75 20.64 -5.18 -4.82
N ASP A 76 20.32 -5.44 -6.07
CA ASP A 76 21.31 -5.72 -7.10
C ASP A 76 22.16 -4.45 -7.30
N GLN A 77 23.02 -4.17 -6.30
CA GLN A 77 23.97 -3.05 -6.35
C GLN A 77 25.09 -3.27 -7.38
N GLY A 78 25.05 -4.39 -8.10
CA GLY A 78 26.15 -4.78 -8.98
C GLY A 78 26.04 -4.31 -10.43
N GLU A 79 24.85 -4.06 -10.97
CA GLU A 79 24.72 -3.83 -12.42
C GLU A 79 24.17 -2.46 -12.83
N MET A 80 23.57 -1.68 -11.93
CA MET A 80 23.01 -0.37 -12.28
C MET A 80 23.99 0.79 -12.22
N ASP A 81 25.16 0.65 -11.57
CA ASP A 81 26.12 1.74 -11.39
C ASP A 81 27.08 1.96 -12.58
N GLN A 82 27.10 1.08 -13.58
CA GLN A 82 28.02 1.23 -14.71
C GLN A 82 27.40 1.77 -16.00
N GLN A 83 26.09 1.88 -16.09
CA GLN A 83 25.41 2.68 -17.12
C GLN A 83 24.72 3.88 -16.50
N SER A 84 25.44 4.71 -15.80
CA SER A 84 25.01 6.09 -15.56
C SER A 84 24.99 6.80 -16.92
N SER A 85 23.97 6.51 -17.72
CA SER A 85 23.62 7.34 -18.85
C SER A 85 23.45 8.73 -18.29
N GLN A 86 24.41 9.62 -18.54
CA GLN A 86 24.28 11.02 -18.16
C GLN A 86 22.89 11.46 -18.57
N LEU A 87 22.18 12.08 -17.67
CA LEU A 87 20.83 12.61 -17.90
C LEU A 87 20.98 13.76 -18.91
N THR A 88 21.07 13.41 -20.19
CA THR A 88 21.11 14.37 -21.28
C THR A 88 19.72 14.57 -21.84
N ILE A 89 19.46 15.76 -22.37
CA ILE A 89 18.20 16.07 -23.03
C ILE A 89 17.97 15.10 -24.20
N GLU A 90 19.06 14.74 -24.90
CA GLU A 90 19.00 13.80 -26.01
C GLU A 90 18.55 12.40 -25.60
N ASN A 91 19.08 11.86 -24.47
CA ASN A 91 18.67 10.56 -23.95
C ASN A 91 17.19 10.59 -23.47
N LEU A 92 16.76 11.71 -22.90
CA LEU A 92 15.37 11.89 -22.50
C LEU A 92 14.44 11.98 -23.71
N LEU A 93 14.82 12.76 -24.74
CA LEU A 93 14.04 12.90 -25.97
C LEU A 93 13.99 11.57 -26.74
N GLN A 94 15.13 10.88 -26.88
CA GLN A 94 15.19 9.58 -27.52
C GLN A 94 14.30 8.55 -26.80
N TYR A 95 14.27 8.58 -25.48
CA TYR A 95 13.37 7.73 -24.70
C TYR A 95 11.89 8.08 -24.92
N MET A 96 11.57 9.38 -24.98
CA MET A 96 10.22 9.85 -25.23
C MET A 96 9.76 9.57 -26.67
N GLU A 97 10.66 9.67 -27.66
CA GLU A 97 10.40 9.41 -29.06
C GLU A 97 10.29 7.91 -29.37
N ALA A 98 11.09 7.10 -28.70
CA ALA A 98 11.06 5.65 -28.89
C ALA A 98 9.74 5.01 -28.43
N ASN A 99 8.98 5.68 -27.57
CA ASN A 99 7.68 5.23 -27.05
C ASN A 99 7.68 3.76 -26.56
N VAL A 100 8.87 3.21 -26.30
CA VAL A 100 9.06 1.80 -25.95
C VAL A 100 9.12 1.68 -24.43
N TRP A 101 7.98 1.89 -23.81
CA TRP A 101 7.79 1.45 -22.44
C TRP A 101 7.73 -0.08 -22.44
N ASN A 102 8.73 -0.69 -21.85
CA ASN A 102 8.70 -2.13 -21.69
C ASN A 102 7.59 -2.50 -20.72
N LYS A 103 6.64 -3.30 -21.19
CA LYS A 103 5.68 -3.94 -20.28
C LYS A 103 6.44 -4.79 -19.28
N ARG A 104 5.92 -4.86 -18.06
CA ARG A 104 6.34 -5.88 -17.12
C ARG A 104 5.98 -7.22 -17.75
N GLU A 105 6.98 -8.06 -17.96
CA GLU A 105 6.70 -9.44 -18.36
C GLU A 105 5.91 -10.07 -17.21
N ASP A 106 4.77 -10.66 -17.53
CA ASP A 106 4.11 -11.57 -16.62
C ASP A 106 5.06 -12.76 -16.45
N VAL A 107 5.86 -12.73 -15.40
CA VAL A 107 6.71 -13.87 -15.02
C VAL A 107 5.77 -14.94 -14.47
N GLN A 108 5.12 -15.65 -15.41
CA GLN A 108 4.38 -16.86 -15.11
C GLN A 108 5.39 -17.93 -14.70
N GLY A 109 5.65 -18.06 -13.41
CA GLY A 109 6.46 -19.17 -12.90
C GLY A 109 7.25 -18.93 -11.64
N GLU A 110 7.60 -17.69 -11.29
CA GLU A 110 8.11 -17.39 -9.94
C GLU A 110 6.93 -17.25 -9.01
N ARG A 111 6.95 -17.95 -7.87
CA ARG A 111 5.94 -17.80 -6.81
C ARG A 111 5.83 -16.31 -6.53
N GLU A 112 4.72 -15.71 -6.93
CA GLU A 112 4.42 -14.30 -6.62
C GLU A 112 4.46 -14.15 -5.10
N GLN A 113 5.59 -13.70 -4.61
CA GLN A 113 5.72 -13.35 -3.20
C GLN A 113 4.95 -12.04 -3.02
N HIS A 114 3.70 -12.15 -2.58
CA HIS A 114 2.87 -10.99 -2.31
C HIS A 114 3.54 -10.11 -1.26
N LEU A 115 3.74 -8.84 -1.60
CA LEU A 115 4.28 -7.85 -0.67
C LEU A 115 3.33 -7.66 0.50
N THR A 116 3.91 -7.57 1.68
CA THR A 116 3.20 -7.18 2.90
C THR A 116 3.35 -5.68 3.17
N VAL A 117 2.50 -5.12 4.03
CA VAL A 117 2.64 -3.74 4.50
C VAL A 117 4.01 -3.51 5.14
N LYS A 118 4.55 -4.51 5.85
CA LYS A 118 5.89 -4.48 6.43
C LYS A 118 6.97 -4.33 5.38
N ASP A 119 6.98 -5.18 4.34
CA ASP A 119 7.97 -5.12 3.26
C ASP A 119 7.98 -3.74 2.60
N CYS A 120 6.79 -3.18 2.40
CA CYS A 120 6.62 -1.84 1.85
C CYS A 120 7.17 -0.74 2.78
N LEU A 121 6.92 -0.83 4.09
CA LEU A 121 7.44 0.11 5.07
C LEU A 121 8.97 0.01 5.19
N GLU A 122 9.54 -1.20 5.24
CA GLU A 122 10.98 -1.42 5.28
C GLU A 122 11.67 -0.88 4.02
N CYS A 123 11.09 -1.11 2.85
CA CYS A 123 11.56 -0.51 1.59
C CYS A 123 11.55 1.02 1.65
N ALA A 124 10.47 1.62 2.18
CA ALA A 124 10.36 3.07 2.33
C ALA A 124 11.44 3.63 3.26
N PHE A 125 11.74 2.95 4.38
CA PHE A 125 12.80 3.36 5.30
C PHE A 125 14.20 3.24 4.68
N LYS A 126 14.43 2.20 3.88
CA LYS A 126 15.72 1.96 3.23
C LYS A 126 15.96 2.88 2.05
N LYS A 127 14.97 3.04 1.16
CA LYS A 127 15.12 3.71 -0.14
C LYS A 127 14.55 5.12 -0.21
N GLY A 128 13.75 5.54 0.79
CA GLY A 128 12.94 6.75 0.73
C GLY A 128 11.75 6.60 -0.22
N LEU A 129 10.91 7.64 -0.33
CA LEU A 129 9.73 7.62 -1.20
C LEU A 129 9.68 8.84 -2.12
N PRO A 130 9.41 8.66 -3.42
CA PRO A 130 9.05 9.76 -4.29
C PRO A 130 7.62 10.21 -3.98
N ARG A 131 7.31 11.47 -4.29
CA ARG A 131 5.93 11.94 -4.28
C ARG A 131 5.14 11.25 -5.37
N ARG A 132 3.84 11.06 -5.15
CA ARG A 132 2.92 10.41 -6.09
C ARG A 132 2.95 11.05 -7.48
N GLU A 133 3.03 12.37 -7.54
CA GLU A 133 3.07 13.15 -8.78
C GLU A 133 4.32 12.90 -9.64
N HIS A 134 5.37 12.32 -9.04
CA HIS A 134 6.65 12.04 -9.71
C HIS A 134 6.85 10.57 -10.07
N TRP A 135 5.82 9.73 -9.93
CA TRP A 135 5.90 8.30 -10.22
C TRP A 135 4.67 7.80 -10.95
N ALA A 136 4.73 6.55 -11.44
CA ALA A 136 3.61 5.90 -12.10
C ALA A 136 2.39 5.73 -11.17
N HIS A 137 1.21 5.59 -11.74
CA HIS A 137 -0.02 5.27 -11.01
C HIS A 137 0.02 3.84 -10.46
N VAL A 138 -0.70 3.61 -9.38
CA VAL A 138 -0.90 2.26 -8.84
C VAL A 138 -1.59 1.39 -9.88
N GLY A 139 -1.04 0.20 -10.11
CA GLY A 139 -1.51 -0.72 -11.13
C GLY A 139 -0.92 -0.47 -12.53
N CYS A 140 0.08 0.41 -12.65
CA CYS A 140 0.80 0.59 -13.91
C CYS A 140 1.57 -0.69 -14.28
N THR A 141 1.29 -1.22 -15.47
CA THR A 141 1.90 -2.45 -15.98
C THR A 141 3.24 -2.24 -16.69
N PHE A 142 3.69 -0.99 -16.83
CA PHE A 142 4.93 -0.65 -17.49
C PHE A 142 6.07 -0.51 -16.49
N LYS A 143 7.26 -0.97 -16.87
CA LYS A 143 8.49 -0.79 -16.08
C LYS A 143 8.83 0.70 -16.00
N ALA A 144 9.39 1.13 -14.87
CA ALA A 144 9.94 2.47 -14.75
C ALA A 144 11.10 2.65 -15.75
N PRO A 145 11.25 3.85 -16.36
CA PRO A 145 12.36 4.11 -17.26
C PRO A 145 13.70 4.12 -16.52
N PRO A 146 14.82 3.88 -17.24
CA PRO A 146 16.16 3.81 -16.63
C PRO A 146 16.56 5.04 -15.81
N PHE A 147 16.09 6.22 -16.19
CA PHE A 147 16.39 7.48 -15.49
C PHE A 147 15.49 7.71 -14.24
N ALA A 148 14.60 6.80 -13.92
CA ALA A 148 13.73 6.91 -12.72
C ALA A 148 14.54 6.93 -11.41
N CYS A 149 15.77 6.43 -11.41
CA CYS A 149 16.69 6.54 -10.28
C CYS A 149 17.02 7.99 -9.88
N HIS A 150 16.91 8.94 -10.81
CA HIS A 150 17.14 10.37 -10.56
C HIS A 150 15.96 11.10 -9.93
N ILE A 151 14.79 10.46 -9.83
CA ILE A 151 13.62 11.08 -9.20
C ILE A 151 13.89 11.29 -7.72
N PRO A 152 13.72 12.52 -7.21
CA PRO A 152 13.94 12.83 -5.81
C PRO A 152 13.05 11.98 -4.90
N ARG A 153 13.65 11.38 -3.91
CA ARG A 153 12.97 10.60 -2.87
C ARG A 153 13.11 11.33 -1.54
N VAL A 154 12.00 11.44 -0.84
CA VAL A 154 12.00 11.96 0.53
C VAL A 154 12.56 10.87 1.42
N PRO A 155 13.65 11.13 2.16
CA PRO A 155 14.22 10.13 3.05
C PRO A 155 13.24 9.84 4.20
N MET A 156 13.08 8.56 4.50
CA MET A 156 12.27 8.10 5.62
C MET A 156 13.20 7.42 6.62
N LYS A 157 13.15 7.85 7.89
CA LYS A 157 13.93 7.25 8.97
C LYS A 157 12.99 6.68 10.00
N GLY A 158 13.20 5.44 10.38
CA GLY A 158 12.34 4.78 11.36
C GLY A 158 12.45 3.27 11.35
N GLU A 159 11.50 2.64 11.99
CA GLU A 159 11.37 1.18 12.08
C GLU A 159 9.91 0.77 11.96
N VAL A 160 9.67 -0.48 11.60
CA VAL A 160 8.33 -1.09 11.62
C VAL A 160 8.08 -1.69 13.00
N VAL A 161 6.97 -1.34 13.61
CA VAL A 161 6.50 -1.96 14.85
C VAL A 161 5.29 -2.81 14.54
N GLU A 162 5.37 -4.10 14.86
CA GLU A 162 4.29 -5.08 14.65
C GLU A 162 3.79 -5.62 15.98
N THR A 163 2.50 -5.92 16.04
CA THR A 163 1.90 -6.67 17.13
C THR A 163 0.71 -7.49 16.68
N LYS A 164 0.51 -8.63 17.34
CA LYS A 164 -0.71 -9.44 17.19
C LYS A 164 -1.77 -9.10 18.25
N SER A 165 -1.37 -8.33 19.27
CA SER A 165 -2.24 -7.96 20.38
C SER A 165 -3.09 -6.74 20.02
N LEU A 166 -4.41 -6.91 20.10
CA LEU A 166 -5.35 -5.81 19.94
C LEU A 166 -5.13 -4.71 20.99
N ASP A 167 -4.83 -5.06 22.23
CA ASP A 167 -4.61 -4.09 23.30
C ASP A 167 -3.35 -3.24 23.06
N GLU A 168 -2.31 -3.84 22.48
CA GLU A 168 -1.11 -3.09 22.07
C GLU A 168 -1.42 -2.20 20.87
N ALA A 169 -2.14 -2.70 19.88
CA ALA A 169 -2.58 -1.91 18.73
C ALA A 169 -3.40 -0.68 19.17
N LEU A 170 -4.28 -0.82 20.17
CA LEU A 170 -5.04 0.28 20.74
C LEU A 170 -4.16 1.32 21.47
N LYS A 171 -3.06 0.89 22.08
CA LYS A 171 -2.07 1.83 22.66
C LYS A 171 -1.34 2.61 21.55
N LEU A 172 -0.97 1.95 20.46
CA LEU A 172 -0.33 2.59 19.30
C LEU A 172 -1.29 3.57 18.61
N LEU A 173 -2.57 3.24 18.51
CA LEU A 173 -3.59 4.09 17.90
C LEU A 173 -3.74 5.46 18.59
N LYS A 174 -3.40 5.56 19.87
CA LYS A 174 -3.39 6.86 20.57
C LYS A 174 -2.33 7.83 20.04
N GLN A 175 -1.35 7.34 19.31
CA GLN A 175 -0.25 8.13 18.76
C GLN A 175 -0.45 8.42 17.28
N GLN A 176 -0.93 7.43 16.51
CA GLN A 176 -1.10 7.51 15.06
C GLN A 176 -2.02 6.40 14.54
N PRO A 177 -2.54 6.48 13.30
CA PRO A 177 -3.27 5.39 12.66
C PRO A 177 -2.45 4.09 12.63
N VAL A 178 -3.14 2.96 12.76
CA VAL A 178 -2.54 1.63 12.83
C VAL A 178 -2.95 0.82 11.60
N GLY A 179 -1.98 0.26 10.89
CA GLY A 179 -2.21 -0.74 9.86
C GLY A 179 -2.75 -2.02 10.48
N ALA A 180 -3.65 -2.69 9.80
CA ALA A 180 -4.21 -3.96 10.21
C ALA A 180 -4.64 -4.76 8.98
N ARG A 181 -4.96 -6.03 9.16
CA ARG A 181 -5.63 -6.85 8.15
C ARG A 181 -7.06 -7.14 8.60
N LEU A 182 -8.03 -6.88 7.73
CA LEU A 182 -9.44 -7.10 7.98
C LEU A 182 -9.93 -8.35 7.26
N HIS A 183 -10.55 -9.27 7.97
CA HIS A 183 -11.25 -10.40 7.38
C HIS A 183 -12.53 -9.94 6.72
N LEU A 184 -12.68 -10.18 5.41
CA LEU A 184 -13.84 -9.81 4.63
C LEU A 184 -14.74 -10.99 4.34
N PHE A 185 -16.04 -10.76 4.48
CA PHE A 185 -17.11 -11.70 4.14
C PHE A 185 -18.13 -11.02 3.23
N SER A 186 -18.53 -11.71 2.17
CA SER A 186 -19.62 -11.29 1.28
C SER A 186 -20.88 -12.12 1.61
N PRO A 187 -22.08 -11.53 1.60
CA PRO A 187 -22.42 -10.19 1.14
C PRO A 187 -22.29 -9.08 2.20
N GLU A 188 -21.80 -9.36 3.40
CA GLU A 188 -21.80 -8.42 4.51
C GLU A 188 -21.02 -7.14 4.20
N ILE A 189 -19.80 -7.26 3.65
CA ILE A 189 -18.98 -6.10 3.31
C ILE A 189 -19.60 -5.26 2.18
N ASP A 190 -20.28 -5.89 1.24
CA ASP A 190 -20.92 -5.20 0.12
C ASP A 190 -22.16 -4.39 0.56
N ARG A 191 -22.79 -4.80 1.66
CA ARG A 191 -24.05 -4.23 2.17
C ARG A 191 -23.85 -3.31 3.37
N VAL A 192 -22.66 -3.27 3.97
CA VAL A 192 -22.43 -2.58 5.25
C VAL A 192 -22.76 -1.09 5.18
N GLY A 193 -22.47 -0.41 4.05
CA GLY A 193 -22.70 1.02 3.91
C GLY A 193 -22.13 1.83 5.09
N GLU A 194 -22.99 2.59 5.78
CA GLU A 194 -22.66 3.32 7.01
C GLU A 194 -22.86 2.49 8.29
N GLY A 195 -23.32 1.25 8.14
CA GLY A 195 -23.61 0.34 9.25
C GLY A 195 -22.37 -0.23 9.91
N LEU A 196 -22.61 -1.15 10.85
CA LEU A 196 -21.56 -1.87 11.56
C LEU A 196 -21.24 -3.17 10.84
N TYR A 197 -19.98 -3.35 10.47
CA TYR A 197 -19.46 -4.60 9.96
C TYR A 197 -19.15 -5.54 11.13
N ASP A 198 -19.93 -6.60 11.25
CA ASP A 198 -19.87 -7.57 12.36
C ASP A 198 -19.39 -8.96 11.87
N GLY A 199 -18.78 -9.02 10.68
CA GLY A 199 -18.31 -10.28 10.09
C GLY A 199 -19.45 -11.13 9.54
N PRO A 200 -19.26 -12.47 9.46
CA PRO A 200 -20.26 -13.36 8.87
C PRO A 200 -21.54 -13.37 9.69
N SER A 201 -22.68 -13.19 9.04
CA SER A 201 -24.01 -13.09 9.67
C SER A 201 -24.85 -14.36 9.53
N SER A 202 -24.51 -15.23 8.59
CA SER A 202 -25.29 -16.43 8.28
C SER A 202 -24.43 -17.50 7.62
N ASN A 203 -25.00 -18.71 7.46
CA ASN A 203 -24.37 -19.80 6.71
C ASN A 203 -24.21 -19.51 5.21
N GLY A 204 -24.80 -18.42 4.71
CA GLY A 204 -24.63 -17.95 3.32
C GLY A 204 -23.48 -16.94 3.15
N SER A 205 -22.78 -16.59 4.23
CA SER A 205 -21.60 -15.72 4.17
C SER A 205 -20.42 -16.48 3.59
N SER A 206 -19.85 -15.95 2.52
CA SER A 206 -18.62 -16.49 1.91
C SER A 206 -17.40 -15.66 2.31
N TYR A 207 -16.31 -16.34 2.65
CA TYR A 207 -15.06 -15.67 2.98
C TYR A 207 -14.38 -15.14 1.71
N VAL A 208 -14.13 -13.83 1.68
CA VAL A 208 -13.48 -13.15 0.54
C VAL A 208 -11.96 -13.14 0.70
N GLY A 209 -11.48 -13.11 1.95
CA GLY A 209 -10.06 -13.09 2.27
C GLY A 209 -9.69 -11.99 3.26
N LEU A 210 -8.38 -11.85 3.51
CA LEU A 210 -7.80 -10.76 4.28
C LEU A 210 -7.53 -9.57 3.36
N ARG A 211 -7.84 -8.36 3.87
CA ARG A 211 -7.55 -7.11 3.17
C ARG A 211 -6.77 -6.17 4.08
N ASP A 212 -5.68 -5.60 3.56
CA ASP A 212 -4.93 -4.58 4.27
C ASP A 212 -5.78 -3.32 4.47
N ALA A 213 -5.72 -2.75 5.66
CA ALA A 213 -6.59 -1.69 6.12
C ALA A 213 -5.88 -0.79 7.14
N ILE A 214 -6.49 0.34 7.48
CA ILE A 214 -5.95 1.29 8.45
C ILE A 214 -7.02 1.60 9.50
N ILE A 215 -6.74 1.32 10.75
CA ILE A 215 -7.56 1.75 11.89
C ILE A 215 -7.26 3.22 12.15
N VAL A 216 -8.27 4.08 12.03
CA VAL A 216 -8.11 5.52 12.21
C VAL A 216 -8.71 6.03 13.52
N ALA A 217 -9.71 5.34 14.05
CA ALA A 217 -10.33 5.67 15.33
C ALA A 217 -10.95 4.43 15.97
N VAL A 218 -11.18 4.49 17.28
CA VAL A 218 -11.94 3.50 18.02
C VAL A 218 -12.84 4.22 19.00
N ASP A 219 -14.13 3.88 18.94
CA ASP A 219 -15.18 4.42 19.79
C ASP A 219 -15.89 3.31 20.55
N LYS A 220 -16.56 3.68 21.62
CA LYS A 220 -17.48 2.80 22.33
C LYS A 220 -18.91 3.20 21.97
N SER A 221 -19.57 2.40 21.13
CA SER A 221 -20.96 2.59 20.73
C SER A 221 -21.81 1.44 21.26
N GLU A 222 -22.91 1.75 21.94
CA GLU A 222 -23.87 0.76 22.47
C GLU A 222 -23.22 -0.37 23.32
N GLY A 223 -22.17 -0.02 24.06
CA GLY A 223 -21.44 -1.00 24.87
C GLY A 223 -20.41 -1.85 24.07
N LYS A 224 -20.36 -1.71 22.75
CA LYS A 224 -19.39 -2.38 21.87
C LYS A 224 -18.21 -1.47 21.55
N PHE A 225 -17.02 -2.04 21.42
CA PHE A 225 -15.87 -1.34 20.84
C PHE A 225 -15.95 -1.44 19.32
N VAL A 226 -15.95 -0.29 18.66
CA VAL A 226 -16.10 -0.15 17.22
C VAL A 226 -14.90 0.58 16.68
N ALA A 227 -14.18 -0.04 15.75
CA ALA A 227 -13.11 0.61 15.01
C ALA A 227 -13.65 1.26 13.74
N THR A 228 -13.23 2.50 13.47
CA THR A 228 -13.37 3.11 12.14
C THR A 228 -12.14 2.73 11.34
N VAL A 229 -12.36 2.00 10.25
CA VAL A 229 -11.31 1.40 9.44
C VAL A 229 -11.39 1.94 8.01
N LYS A 230 -10.29 2.48 7.50
CA LYS A 230 -10.14 2.86 6.08
C LYS A 230 -9.71 1.62 5.31
N ILE A 231 -10.48 1.23 4.31
CA ILE A 231 -10.16 0.14 3.39
C ILE A 231 -10.28 0.58 1.94
N CYS A 232 -9.58 -0.13 1.05
CA CYS A 232 -9.85 -0.09 -0.38
C CYS A 232 -10.37 -1.48 -0.79
N TYR A 233 -11.57 -1.51 -1.35
CA TYR A 233 -12.22 -2.74 -1.81
C TYR A 233 -12.94 -2.47 -3.12
N LYS A 234 -12.72 -3.31 -4.13
CA LYS A 234 -13.20 -3.10 -5.50
C LYS A 234 -12.86 -1.68 -6.00
N LYS A 235 -11.59 -1.28 -5.83
CA LYS A 235 -11.03 0.06 -6.15
C LYS A 235 -11.73 1.25 -5.48
N LYS A 236 -12.65 1.01 -4.57
CA LYS A 236 -13.34 2.05 -3.81
C LYS A 236 -12.75 2.16 -2.42
N THR A 237 -12.19 3.32 -2.11
CA THR A 237 -11.78 3.65 -0.74
C THR A 237 -12.99 4.07 0.09
N SER A 238 -13.16 3.46 1.24
CA SER A 238 -14.25 3.76 2.18
C SER A 238 -13.81 3.65 3.63
N PHE A 239 -14.61 4.21 4.52
CA PHE A 239 -14.49 4.02 5.95
C PHE A 239 -15.60 3.08 6.42
N VAL A 240 -15.21 1.99 7.08
CA VAL A 240 -16.12 0.97 7.58
C VAL A 240 -16.02 0.93 9.10
N LYS A 241 -17.17 0.87 9.78
CA LYS A 241 -17.23 0.64 11.23
C LYS A 241 -17.16 -0.85 11.48
N VAL A 242 -16.14 -1.33 12.21
CA VAL A 242 -15.87 -2.75 12.44
C VAL A 242 -16.03 -3.09 13.91
N CYS A 243 -16.78 -4.13 14.23
CA CYS A 243 -16.90 -4.64 15.58
C CYS A 243 -15.62 -5.34 16.04
N MET A 244 -14.94 -4.81 17.06
CA MET A 244 -13.65 -5.30 17.50
C MET A 244 -13.71 -6.55 18.39
N ARG A 245 -14.87 -6.86 18.99
CA ARG A 245 -15.04 -8.00 19.89
C ARG A 245 -15.62 -9.24 19.22
N ARG A 246 -15.97 -9.14 17.94
CA ARG A 246 -16.46 -10.29 17.19
C ARG A 246 -15.33 -11.26 16.91
N MET A 247 -15.53 -12.49 17.36
CA MET A 247 -14.65 -13.61 17.07
C MET A 247 -15.39 -14.59 16.15
N PHE A 248 -14.68 -15.20 15.24
CA PHE A 248 -15.21 -16.25 14.39
C PHE A 248 -14.17 -17.38 14.23
N VAL A 249 -14.65 -18.55 13.86
CA VAL A 249 -13.81 -19.70 13.53
C VAL A 249 -13.92 -19.95 12.02
N GLN A 250 -12.80 -19.94 11.33
CA GLN A 250 -12.76 -20.31 9.92
C GLN A 250 -12.68 -21.82 9.80
N LEU A 251 -13.72 -22.44 9.26
CA LEU A 251 -13.75 -23.85 8.93
C LEU A 251 -13.24 -24.00 7.50
N ASN A 252 -12.11 -24.66 7.32
CA ASN A 252 -11.66 -25.06 5.98
C ASN A 252 -12.34 -26.38 5.61
N GLY A 253 -12.93 -26.46 4.42
CA GLY A 253 -13.81 -27.55 4.00
C GLY A 253 -13.22 -28.92 3.81
N ASP A 254 -11.89 -29.14 3.81
CA ASP A 254 -11.30 -30.39 3.30
C ASP A 254 -10.19 -31.02 4.15
N GLU A 255 -9.95 -30.57 5.38
CA GLU A 255 -9.00 -31.27 6.26
C GLU A 255 -9.62 -31.56 7.61
N GLU A 256 -9.59 -32.87 7.96
CA GLU A 256 -10.07 -33.42 9.22
C GLU A 256 -9.59 -32.61 10.43
N SER A 257 -10.56 -32.06 11.16
CA SER A 257 -10.54 -31.88 12.62
C SER A 257 -9.35 -31.15 13.25
N GLN A 258 -8.90 -30.03 12.70
CA GLN A 258 -8.17 -29.07 13.52
C GLN A 258 -9.11 -27.94 13.90
N VAL A 259 -9.50 -27.89 15.19
CA VAL A 259 -10.20 -26.75 15.79
C VAL A 259 -9.28 -25.55 15.66
N LYS A 260 -9.50 -24.67 14.68
CA LYS A 260 -8.77 -23.42 14.56
C LYS A 260 -9.20 -22.51 15.69
N GLU A 261 -8.24 -21.84 16.29
CA GLU A 261 -8.52 -20.87 17.35
C GLU A 261 -9.41 -19.75 16.81
N PRO A 262 -10.39 -19.29 17.62
CA PRO A 262 -11.20 -18.15 17.25
C PRO A 262 -10.31 -16.92 16.97
N THR A 263 -10.54 -16.26 15.85
CA THR A 263 -9.83 -15.05 15.46
C THR A 263 -10.74 -13.84 15.42
N GLY A 264 -10.20 -12.65 15.66
CA GLY A 264 -10.92 -11.40 15.51
C GLY A 264 -11.05 -10.98 14.04
N LEU A 265 -11.92 -10.01 13.77
CA LEU A 265 -12.06 -9.45 12.42
C LEU A 265 -10.84 -8.67 11.98
N LEU A 266 -10.13 -8.03 12.92
CA LEU A 266 -8.90 -7.27 12.69
C LEU A 266 -7.72 -8.02 13.31
N VAL A 267 -6.68 -8.22 12.52
CA VAL A 267 -5.46 -8.97 12.87
C VAL A 267 -4.21 -8.27 12.30
N ASP A 268 -3.02 -8.73 12.69
CA ASP A 268 -1.71 -8.35 12.13
C ASP A 268 -1.51 -6.83 12.10
N PHE A 269 -1.37 -6.23 13.28
CA PHE A 269 -1.27 -4.78 13.42
C PHE A 269 0.16 -4.29 13.22
N CYS A 270 0.33 -3.15 12.54
CA CYS A 270 1.63 -2.53 12.34
C CYS A 270 1.55 -0.99 12.30
N ILE A 271 2.66 -0.34 12.62
CA ILE A 271 2.86 1.10 12.43
C ILE A 271 4.28 1.40 11.91
N PRO A 272 4.46 2.48 11.15
CA PRO A 272 5.77 3.11 10.94
C PRO A 272 6.13 3.97 12.16
N ARG A 273 7.12 3.58 12.95
CA ARG A 273 7.68 4.44 14.00
C ARG A 273 8.75 5.32 13.37
N LEU A 274 8.40 6.57 13.06
CA LEU A 274 9.33 7.52 12.46
C LEU A 274 10.28 8.11 13.50
N SER A 275 11.56 8.26 13.15
CA SER A 275 12.54 8.98 13.96
C SER A 275 12.34 10.49 13.75
N VAL A 276 12.06 11.19 14.84
CA VAL A 276 11.95 12.65 14.88
C VAL A 276 13.30 13.16 15.42
N ASN A 277 14.25 13.45 14.52
CA ASN A 277 15.52 14.09 14.87
C ASN A 277 15.55 15.51 14.31
#